data_89d24a7a75bcd5a5731256d565a74a90
#
_entry.id   89d24a7a75bcd5a5731256d565a74a90
#
_cell.length_a   1.000
_cell.length_b   1.000
_cell.length_c   1.000
_cell.angle_alpha   90.00
_cell.angle_beta   90.00
_cell.angle_gamma   90.00
#
_symmetry.space_group_name_H-M   'P 1'
#
loop_
_entity.id
_entity.type
_entity.pdbx_description
1 polymer ?
#
loop_
_entity_poly.entity_id
_entity_poly.type
_entity_poly.pdbx_seq_one_letter_code
_entity_poly.pdbx_strand_id
1 'polypeptide(L)'
;MSCHKAYPMFNPAAAGVPDDLCPIATEITPMLPGDWRSLRPVVDRDKCVKCAVCWLYCPVQCIVERVAWFDVNYATCKGCGICAQECPQRAISMVAEGA
;
A
#
# COMPACT_ATOMS: atom_id res chain seq x y z
N MET A 1 -8.27 18.62 -30.55
CA MET A 1 -8.05 17.33 -29.86
C MET A 1 -9.13 16.35 -30.23
N SER A 2 -8.73 15.22 -30.70
CA SER A 2 -9.69 14.20 -31.13
C SER A 2 -9.59 12.91 -30.34
N CYS A 3 -8.96 12.95 -29.20
CA CYS A 3 -8.79 11.76 -28.35
C CYS A 3 -10.14 11.18 -27.88
N HIS A 4 -11.15 12.01 -27.79
CA HIS A 4 -12.50 11.54 -27.44
C HIS A 4 -13.09 10.57 -28.45
N LYS A 5 -12.58 10.59 -29.68
CA LYS A 5 -13.05 9.68 -30.74
C LYS A 5 -12.47 8.28 -30.58
N ALA A 6 -11.42 8.12 -29.77
CA ALA A 6 -10.79 6.83 -29.56
C ALA A 6 -11.61 5.90 -28.66
N TYR A 7 -12.65 6.41 -28.01
CA TYR A 7 -13.42 5.65 -27.03
C TYR A 7 -14.91 5.69 -27.36
N PRO A 8 -15.32 5.03 -28.45
CA PRO A 8 -16.72 5.11 -28.89
C PRO A 8 -17.72 4.50 -27.90
N MET A 9 -17.25 3.65 -27.01
CA MET A 9 -18.12 3.02 -26.01
C MET A 9 -18.33 3.90 -24.78
N PHE A 10 -17.57 4.96 -24.62
CA PHE A 10 -17.73 5.86 -23.48
C PHE A 10 -18.84 6.87 -23.76
N ASN A 11 -19.85 6.88 -22.93
CA ASN A 11 -20.94 7.84 -23.00
C ASN A 11 -21.00 8.57 -21.64
N PRO A 12 -20.50 9.81 -21.58
CA PRO A 12 -20.47 10.54 -20.31
C PRO A 12 -21.85 10.78 -19.71
N ALA A 13 -22.86 11.00 -20.55
CA ALA A 13 -24.21 11.22 -20.05
C ALA A 13 -24.80 9.96 -19.39
N ALA A 14 -24.53 8.80 -19.97
CA ALA A 14 -24.98 7.52 -19.39
C ALA A 14 -24.17 7.14 -18.15
N ALA A 15 -22.91 7.56 -18.08
CA ALA A 15 -22.01 7.26 -16.96
C ALA A 15 -22.21 8.21 -15.77
N GLY A 16 -23.03 9.25 -15.92
CA GLY A 16 -23.21 10.23 -14.85
C GLY A 16 -22.04 11.17 -14.66
N VAL A 17 -21.21 11.33 -15.70
CA VAL A 17 -20.07 12.23 -15.67
C VAL A 17 -20.53 13.67 -15.86
N PRO A 18 -20.02 14.64 -15.07
CA PRO A 18 -20.35 16.05 -15.26
C PRO A 18 -19.93 16.58 -16.63
N ASP A 19 -20.53 17.70 -17.05
CA ASP A 19 -20.29 18.29 -18.36
C ASP A 19 -18.84 18.68 -18.57
N ASP A 20 -18.11 18.98 -17.51
CA ASP A 20 -16.68 19.32 -17.58
C ASP A 20 -15.78 18.09 -17.68
N LEU A 21 -16.35 16.91 -17.78
CA LEU A 21 -15.63 15.64 -17.86
C LEU A 21 -14.68 15.39 -16.69
N CYS A 22 -15.02 15.97 -15.54
CA CYS A 22 -14.22 15.82 -14.33
C CYS A 22 -15.01 14.94 -13.35
N PRO A 23 -14.89 13.62 -13.43
CA PRO A 23 -15.65 12.72 -12.56
C PRO A 23 -15.23 12.87 -11.09
N ILE A 24 -16.23 12.85 -10.23
CA ILE A 24 -16.00 12.93 -8.78
C ILE A 24 -16.23 11.54 -8.20
N ALA A 25 -15.25 11.06 -7.45
CA ALA A 25 -15.39 9.77 -6.78
C ALA A 25 -16.42 9.88 -5.66
N THR A 26 -17.48 9.09 -5.74
CA THR A 26 -18.52 9.04 -4.72
C THR A 26 -18.41 7.81 -3.84
N GLU A 27 -17.60 6.84 -4.23
CA GLU A 27 -17.41 5.61 -3.49
C GLU A 27 -15.91 5.28 -3.45
N ILE A 28 -15.48 4.71 -2.33
CA ILE A 28 -14.11 4.23 -2.17
C ILE A 28 -14.13 2.72 -2.34
N THR A 29 -13.30 2.22 -3.26
CA THR A 29 -13.19 0.78 -3.44
C THR A 29 -12.60 0.13 -2.18
N PRO A 30 -13.10 -1.03 -1.76
CA PRO A 30 -12.54 -1.74 -0.61
C PRO A 30 -11.23 -2.44 -0.89
N MET A 31 -10.69 -2.32 -2.11
CA MET A 31 -9.43 -2.99 -2.47
C MET A 31 -8.27 -2.38 -1.69
N LEU A 32 -7.56 -3.23 -0.96
CA LEU A 32 -6.45 -2.82 -0.11
C LEU A 32 -5.11 -3.09 -0.81
N PRO A 33 -4.09 -2.24 -0.58
CA PRO A 33 -2.78 -2.44 -1.20
C PRO A 33 -2.13 -3.79 -0.95
N GLY A 34 -2.47 -4.44 0.15
CA GLY A 34 -1.97 -5.76 0.49
C GLY A 34 -2.33 -6.84 -0.52
N ASP A 35 -3.39 -6.63 -1.30
CA ASP A 35 -3.83 -7.59 -2.31
C ASP A 35 -2.83 -7.72 -3.47
N TRP A 36 -1.95 -6.75 -3.65
CA TRP A 36 -0.97 -6.75 -4.75
C TRP A 36 0.44 -7.11 -4.28
N ARG A 37 0.57 -7.62 -3.09
CA ARG A 37 1.87 -7.91 -2.50
C ARG A 37 2.41 -9.26 -3.00
N SER A 38 3.68 -9.29 -3.40
CA SER A 38 4.36 -10.54 -3.76
C SER A 38 5.36 -10.98 -2.70
N LEU A 39 5.92 -10.03 -1.94
CA LEU A 39 6.80 -10.29 -0.80
C LEU A 39 6.23 -9.57 0.40
N ARG A 40 6.39 -10.17 1.57
CA ARG A 40 5.93 -9.53 2.81
C ARG A 40 7.07 -9.41 3.81
N PRO A 41 7.10 -8.33 4.58
CA PRO A 41 8.07 -8.19 5.66
C PRO A 41 7.65 -8.99 6.88
N VAL A 42 8.60 -9.64 7.52
CA VAL A 42 8.39 -10.33 8.80
C VAL A 42 9.35 -9.73 9.80
N VAL A 43 8.81 -9.24 10.91
CA VAL A 43 9.59 -8.59 11.96
C VAL A 43 10.03 -9.64 12.98
N ASP A 44 11.34 -9.69 13.24
CA ASP A 44 11.89 -10.49 14.31
C ASP A 44 11.83 -9.67 15.60
N ARG A 45 10.96 -10.08 16.52
CA ARG A 45 10.72 -9.33 17.76
C ARG A 45 11.95 -9.25 18.63
N ASP A 46 12.80 -10.28 18.60
CA ASP A 46 13.99 -10.33 19.42
C ASP A 46 15.06 -9.35 18.97
N LYS A 47 15.12 -9.07 17.67
CA LYS A 47 16.06 -8.12 17.10
C LYS A 47 15.55 -6.69 17.07
N CYS A 48 14.25 -6.51 17.15
CA CYS A 48 13.64 -5.18 17.08
C CYS A 48 13.92 -4.39 18.37
N VAL A 49 14.53 -3.21 18.19
CA VAL A 49 14.85 -2.31 19.31
C VAL A 49 13.88 -1.13 19.39
N LYS A 50 12.81 -1.19 18.62
CA LYS A 50 11.75 -0.17 18.64
C LYS A 50 12.26 1.23 18.29
N CYS A 51 13.16 1.32 17.31
CA CYS A 51 13.75 2.59 16.89
C CYS A 51 12.83 3.41 15.97
N ALA A 52 11.71 2.84 15.49
CA ALA A 52 10.72 3.49 14.65
C ALA A 52 11.18 3.88 13.24
N VAL A 53 12.35 3.43 12.80
CA VAL A 53 12.84 3.75 11.44
C VAL A 53 11.92 3.16 10.37
N CYS A 54 11.47 1.92 10.55
CA CYS A 54 10.53 1.27 9.64
C CYS A 54 9.21 2.03 9.55
N TRP A 55 8.71 2.49 10.68
CA TRP A 55 7.49 3.29 10.74
C TRP A 55 7.66 4.61 9.98
N LEU A 56 8.79 5.27 10.16
CA LEU A 56 9.07 6.56 9.53
C LEU A 56 9.11 6.46 8.00
N TYR A 57 9.68 5.38 7.47
CA TYR A 57 9.88 5.23 6.03
C TYR A 57 8.75 4.48 5.31
N CYS A 58 7.76 3.97 6.03
CA CYS A 58 6.68 3.21 5.39
C CYS A 58 5.79 4.14 4.55
N PRO A 59 5.73 3.92 3.22
CA PRO A 59 4.95 4.81 2.34
C PRO A 59 3.44 4.67 2.50
N VAL A 60 2.96 3.54 3.01
CA VAL A 60 1.54 3.29 3.21
C VAL A 60 1.14 3.25 4.68
N GLN A 61 2.05 3.58 5.56
CA GLN A 61 1.82 3.69 7.00
C GLN A 61 1.18 2.44 7.60
N CYS A 62 1.66 1.28 7.19
CA CYS A 62 1.14 0.01 7.68
C CYS A 62 1.89 -0.53 8.90
N ILE A 63 2.92 0.17 9.35
CA ILE A 63 3.69 -0.23 10.54
C ILE A 63 2.96 0.24 11.79
N VAL A 64 2.73 -0.68 12.71
CA VAL A 64 1.96 -0.44 13.93
C VAL A 64 2.86 -0.62 15.13
N GLU A 65 2.81 0.34 16.05
CA GLU A 65 3.57 0.25 17.30
C GLU A 65 2.95 -0.79 18.23
N ARG A 66 3.77 -1.71 18.71
CA ARG A 66 3.41 -2.64 19.77
C ARG A 66 4.20 -2.31 21.05
N VAL A 67 4.01 -3.09 22.10
CA VAL A 67 4.64 -2.82 23.38
C VAL A 67 6.16 -2.88 23.31
N ALA A 68 6.71 -3.91 22.66
CA ALA A 68 8.15 -4.16 22.60
C ALA A 68 8.72 -4.14 21.18
N TRP A 69 7.89 -4.01 20.16
CA TRP A 69 8.34 -4.05 18.75
C TRP A 69 7.38 -3.27 17.87
N PHE A 70 7.76 -3.07 16.62
CA PHE A 70 6.85 -2.60 15.57
C PHE A 70 6.39 -3.79 14.74
N ASP A 71 5.13 -3.80 14.38
CA ASP A 71 4.52 -4.89 13.64
C ASP A 71 3.97 -4.35 12.32
N VAL A 72 3.58 -5.26 11.41
CA VAL A 72 3.11 -4.90 10.09
C VAL A 72 1.64 -5.26 9.94
N ASN A 73 0.85 -4.30 9.50
CA ASN A 73 -0.54 -4.55 9.09
C ASN A 73 -0.54 -5.04 7.65
N TYR A 74 -0.66 -6.34 7.45
CA TYR A 74 -0.57 -6.95 6.13
C TYR A 74 -1.74 -6.61 5.21
N ALA A 75 -2.86 -6.13 5.73
CA ALA A 75 -3.97 -5.69 4.90
C ALA A 75 -3.60 -4.48 4.05
N THR A 76 -2.70 -3.63 4.57
CA THR A 76 -2.30 -2.39 3.92
C THR A 76 -0.90 -2.49 3.30
N CYS A 77 -0.04 -3.36 3.80
CA CYS A 77 1.36 -3.46 3.37
C CYS A 77 1.47 -3.81 1.89
N LYS A 78 2.23 -3.02 1.15
CA LYS A 78 2.46 -3.20 -0.27
C LYS A 78 3.63 -4.15 -0.57
N GLY A 79 4.49 -4.41 0.42
CA GLY A 79 5.66 -5.26 0.23
C GLY A 79 6.81 -4.58 -0.49
N CYS A 80 6.95 -3.26 -0.32
CA CYS A 80 7.99 -2.49 -1.03
C CYS A 80 9.41 -2.76 -0.55
N GLY A 81 9.58 -3.31 0.66
CA GLY A 81 10.89 -3.67 1.20
C GLY A 81 11.68 -2.53 1.83
N ILE A 82 11.15 -1.32 1.85
CA ILE A 82 11.87 -0.16 2.42
C ILE A 82 12.14 -0.36 3.91
N CYS A 83 11.16 -0.86 4.66
CA CYS A 83 11.33 -1.10 6.10
C CYS A 83 12.46 -2.10 6.38
N ALA A 84 12.52 -3.17 5.58
CA ALA A 84 13.59 -4.17 5.72
C ALA A 84 14.95 -3.58 5.37
N GLN A 85 15.01 -2.75 4.34
CA GLN A 85 16.24 -2.11 3.91
C GLN A 85 16.78 -1.12 4.93
N GLU A 86 15.89 -0.37 5.56
CA GLU A 86 16.25 0.72 6.48
C GLU A 86 16.40 0.27 7.93
N CYS A 87 16.01 -0.95 8.28
CA CYS A 87 16.09 -1.43 9.66
C CYS A 87 17.56 -1.56 10.08
N PRO A 88 18.04 -0.78 11.07
CA PRO A 88 19.44 -0.81 11.47
C PRO A 88 19.83 -2.13 12.14
N GLN A 89 18.90 -2.81 12.76
CA GLN A 89 19.14 -4.10 13.43
C GLN A 89 18.88 -5.29 12.53
N ARG A 90 18.45 -5.05 11.29
CA ARG A 90 18.06 -6.11 10.35
C ARG A 90 17.04 -7.08 10.95
N ALA A 91 16.11 -6.51 11.69
CA ALA A 91 15.05 -7.29 12.34
C ALA A 91 13.94 -7.67 11.37
N ILE A 92 13.93 -7.10 10.17
CA ILE A 92 12.87 -7.33 9.19
C ILE A 92 13.45 -8.07 8.01
N SER A 93 12.83 -9.20 7.67
CA SER A 93 13.17 -9.97 6.47
C SER A 93 11.98 -10.04 5.54
N MET A 94 12.26 -10.08 4.24
CA MET A 94 11.23 -10.23 3.22
C MET A 94 11.08 -11.70 2.86
N VAL A 95 9.85 -12.20 2.93
CA VAL A 95 9.54 -13.59 2.55
C VAL A 95 8.49 -13.58 1.46
N ALA A 96 8.49 -14.63 0.64
CA ALA A 96 7.53 -14.76 -0.45
C ALA A 96 6.11 -14.88 0.11
N GLU A 97 5.16 -14.27 -0.57
CA GLU A 97 3.75 -14.39 -0.19
C GLU A 97 3.30 -15.83 -0.36
N GLY A 98 2.58 -16.32 0.62
CA GLY A 98 2.14 -17.73 0.61
C GLY A 98 3.14 -18.73 1.18
N ALA A 99 4.29 -18.26 1.62
CA ALA A 99 5.29 -19.10 2.28
C ALA A 99 5.05 -19.23 3.78
#